data_98659909c80c238720d0daa1391bdd0f
#
_entry.id   98659909c80c238720d0daa1391bdd0f
#
_cell.length_a   1.000
_cell.length_b   1.000
_cell.length_c   1.000
_cell.angle_alpha   90.00
_cell.angle_beta   90.00
_cell.angle_gamma   90.00
#
_symmetry.space_group_name_H-M   'P 1'
#
loop_
_entity.id
_entity.type
_entity.pdbx_description
1 polymer ?
#
loop_
_entity_poly.entity_id
_entity_poly.type
_entity_poly.pdbx_seq_one_letter_code
_entity_poly.pdbx_strand_id
1 'polypeptide(L)'
;MSDLSKINLLDLDRAGLESFFADELGEKTFRAHQVMKWIYHRHICDFEQMSDLGKDLRAKLQERAIVLPPNISLDKPSTDGTHKWLLGMDQSNAIEAVFIPDKGRGTLCVSSQVGCALNCHFCSTATQGFNRNLSTAEIIGQVWVAAKHLGNVPHRQRKLTNVVMMGMGEPLMNFDNVVRAMSIMRDDNGFGLANKRVTLSTAGLVPMIDRLSEVSDVSLAVSLHAPNDELRTELVPLNKKYPIEELLESCVRYALRKPRTSITFEY
;
A
#
# COMPACT_ATOMS: atom_id res chain seq x y z
N MET A 1 3.61 12.03 -27.75
CA MET A 1 2.39 11.20 -27.75
C MET A 1 2.26 10.62 -26.37
N SER A 2 1.18 10.87 -25.67
CA SER A 2 1.02 10.57 -24.24
C SER A 2 1.05 9.07 -23.96
N ASP A 3 1.81 8.67 -22.93
CA ASP A 3 1.92 7.30 -22.38
C ASP A 3 0.59 6.71 -21.82
N LEU A 4 -0.53 7.37 -22.06
CA LEU A 4 -1.86 7.04 -21.53
C LEU A 4 -2.45 5.71 -22.07
N SER A 5 -1.78 5.05 -23.02
CA SER A 5 -2.22 3.76 -23.56
C SER A 5 -1.52 2.55 -22.94
N LYS A 6 -0.43 2.77 -22.17
CA LYS A 6 0.35 1.69 -21.60
C LYS A 6 -0.14 1.32 -20.20
N ILE A 7 -0.13 0.02 -19.91
CA ILE A 7 -0.47 -0.49 -18.57
C ILE A 7 0.71 -0.25 -17.62
N ASN A 8 0.46 0.39 -16.48
CA ASN A 8 1.47 0.46 -15.43
C ASN A 8 1.52 -0.88 -14.68
N LEU A 9 2.64 -1.61 -14.81
CA LEU A 9 2.79 -2.93 -14.19
C LEU A 9 2.75 -2.91 -12.67
N LEU A 10 2.92 -1.76 -12.04
CA LEU A 10 2.72 -1.59 -10.60
C LEU A 10 1.25 -1.69 -10.17
N ASP A 11 0.28 -1.54 -11.09
CA ASP A 11 -1.14 -1.74 -10.81
C ASP A 11 -1.55 -3.22 -10.75
N LEU A 12 -0.67 -4.13 -11.15
CA LEU A 12 -0.94 -5.55 -11.25
C LEU A 12 -0.22 -6.32 -10.14
N ASP A 13 -0.97 -7.14 -9.40
CA ASP A 13 -0.39 -8.17 -8.54
C ASP A 13 0.08 -9.37 -9.37
N ARG A 14 0.55 -10.43 -8.72
CA ARG A 14 1.06 -11.63 -9.41
C ARG A 14 0.04 -12.18 -10.40
N ALA A 15 -1.20 -12.37 -9.97
CA ALA A 15 -2.25 -12.94 -10.84
C ALA A 15 -2.56 -12.02 -12.01
N GLY A 16 -2.66 -10.72 -11.78
CA GLY A 16 -2.86 -9.72 -12.84
C GLY A 16 -1.71 -9.68 -13.83
N LEU A 17 -0.46 -9.79 -13.36
CA LEU A 17 0.71 -9.87 -14.24
C LEU A 17 0.74 -11.17 -15.04
N GLU A 18 0.45 -12.31 -14.43
CA GLU A 18 0.37 -13.60 -15.12
C GLU A 18 -0.67 -13.56 -16.24
N SER A 19 -1.87 -13.00 -15.99
CA SER A 19 -2.91 -12.81 -17.01
C SER A 19 -2.45 -11.86 -18.11
N PHE A 20 -1.86 -10.71 -17.76
CA PHE A 20 -1.32 -9.78 -18.74
C PHE A 20 -0.28 -10.42 -19.66
N PHE A 21 0.64 -11.22 -19.09
CA PHE A 21 1.65 -11.92 -19.89
C PHE A 21 1.05 -13.00 -20.78
N ALA A 22 0.09 -13.77 -20.29
CA ALA A 22 -0.56 -14.83 -21.07
C ALA A 22 -1.48 -14.27 -22.15
N ASP A 23 -2.39 -13.37 -21.78
CA ASP A 23 -3.49 -12.94 -22.62
C ASP A 23 -3.10 -11.83 -23.60
N GLU A 24 -2.26 -10.86 -23.14
CA GLU A 24 -1.90 -9.68 -23.92
C GLU A 24 -0.56 -9.85 -24.68
N LEU A 25 0.41 -10.56 -24.08
CA LEU A 25 1.74 -10.69 -24.68
C LEU A 25 1.96 -12.06 -25.34
N GLY A 26 1.11 -13.05 -25.07
CA GLY A 26 1.28 -14.43 -25.55
C GLY A 26 2.51 -15.12 -24.93
N GLU A 27 2.87 -14.76 -23.70
CA GLU A 27 4.07 -15.23 -23.02
C GLU A 27 3.74 -16.16 -21.85
N LYS A 28 4.70 -16.98 -21.45
CA LYS A 28 4.53 -17.90 -20.31
C LYS A 28 4.51 -17.14 -18.99
N THR A 29 3.67 -17.56 -18.03
CA THR A 29 3.45 -16.89 -16.73
C THR A 29 4.73 -16.70 -15.91
N PHE A 30 5.72 -17.61 -16.00
CA PHE A 30 6.99 -17.45 -15.29
C PHE A 30 7.78 -16.18 -15.69
N ARG A 31 7.50 -15.63 -16.89
CA ARG A 31 8.09 -14.36 -17.34
C ARG A 31 7.58 -13.18 -16.51
N ALA A 32 6.32 -13.22 -16.09
CA ALA A 32 5.76 -12.25 -15.14
C ALA A 32 6.56 -12.25 -13.82
N HIS A 33 6.92 -13.44 -13.30
CA HIS A 33 7.71 -13.54 -12.07
C HIS A 33 9.13 -12.98 -12.24
N GLN A 34 9.76 -13.15 -13.42
CA GLN A 34 11.05 -12.53 -13.70
C GLN A 34 10.93 -11.00 -13.68
N VAL A 35 9.92 -10.44 -14.34
CA VAL A 35 9.69 -8.98 -14.36
C VAL A 35 9.39 -8.45 -12.97
N MET A 36 8.56 -9.13 -12.16
CA MET A 36 8.34 -8.75 -10.77
C MET A 36 9.65 -8.61 -9.99
N LYS A 37 10.56 -9.57 -10.12
CA LYS A 37 11.87 -9.52 -9.44
C LYS A 37 12.73 -8.35 -9.92
N TRP A 38 12.68 -8.00 -11.20
CA TRP A 38 13.36 -6.81 -11.71
C TRP A 38 12.80 -5.54 -11.09
N ILE A 39 11.47 -5.43 -11.04
CA ILE A 39 10.77 -4.26 -10.48
C ILE A 39 11.04 -4.14 -8.98
N TYR A 40 10.75 -5.19 -8.20
CA TYR A 40 10.67 -5.09 -6.73
C TYR A 40 11.95 -5.49 -6.00
N HIS A 41 12.80 -6.36 -6.58
CA HIS A 41 14.07 -6.75 -5.94
C HIS A 41 15.25 -5.92 -6.41
N ARG A 42 15.23 -5.44 -7.65
CA ARG A 42 16.33 -4.67 -8.24
C ARG A 42 15.98 -3.20 -8.44
N HIS A 43 14.72 -2.81 -8.23
CA HIS A 43 14.20 -1.44 -8.42
C HIS A 43 14.48 -0.88 -9.82
N ILE A 44 14.34 -1.72 -10.85
CA ILE A 44 14.54 -1.38 -12.27
C ILE A 44 13.17 -1.14 -12.91
N CYS A 45 13.04 0.01 -13.57
CA CYS A 45 11.85 0.40 -14.34
C CYS A 45 12.03 0.27 -15.86
N ASP A 46 13.27 0.27 -16.32
CA ASP A 46 13.62 0.19 -17.75
C ASP A 46 13.75 -1.27 -18.19
N PHE A 47 12.87 -1.69 -19.10
CA PHE A 47 12.85 -3.05 -19.62
C PHE A 47 14.13 -3.45 -20.36
N GLU A 48 14.89 -2.49 -20.94
CA GLU A 48 16.17 -2.79 -21.60
C GLU A 48 17.23 -3.31 -20.62
N GLN A 49 17.16 -2.92 -19.36
CA GLN A 49 18.07 -3.39 -18.32
C GLN A 49 17.72 -4.80 -17.81
N MET A 50 16.57 -5.36 -18.17
CA MET A 50 16.11 -6.69 -17.75
C MET A 50 16.76 -7.78 -18.61
N SER A 51 18.07 -8.02 -18.37
CA SER A 51 18.95 -8.79 -19.25
C SER A 51 18.62 -10.28 -19.40
N ASP A 52 17.84 -10.86 -18.48
CA ASP A 52 17.38 -12.27 -18.55
C ASP A 52 16.06 -12.43 -19.35
N LEU A 53 15.52 -11.32 -19.87
CA LEU A 53 14.39 -11.32 -20.80
C LEU A 53 14.89 -11.29 -22.25
N GLY A 54 14.25 -12.07 -23.13
CA GLY A 54 14.51 -12.02 -24.57
C GLY A 54 14.23 -10.63 -25.18
N LYS A 55 14.95 -10.27 -26.23
CA LYS A 55 14.79 -8.96 -26.90
C LYS A 55 13.35 -8.70 -27.36
N ASP A 56 12.69 -9.73 -27.92
CA ASP A 56 11.31 -9.63 -28.42
C ASP A 56 10.33 -9.32 -27.28
N LEU A 57 10.49 -9.98 -26.11
CA LEU A 57 9.65 -9.70 -24.96
C LEU A 57 9.88 -8.28 -24.42
N ARG A 58 11.15 -7.81 -24.36
CA ARG A 58 11.45 -6.43 -23.96
C ARG A 58 10.79 -5.41 -24.89
N ALA A 59 10.82 -5.65 -26.20
CA ALA A 59 10.15 -4.80 -27.18
C ALA A 59 8.62 -4.77 -26.98
N LYS A 60 7.99 -5.95 -26.79
CA LYS A 60 6.55 -6.02 -26.46
C LYS A 60 6.20 -5.26 -25.20
N LEU A 61 7.03 -5.39 -24.14
CA LEU A 61 6.83 -4.67 -22.88
C LEU A 61 6.95 -3.15 -23.06
N GLN A 62 7.94 -2.69 -23.81
CA GLN A 62 8.11 -1.26 -24.12
C GLN A 62 6.91 -0.68 -24.87
N GLU A 63 6.29 -1.46 -25.75
CA GLU A 63 5.12 -1.03 -26.51
C GLU A 63 3.87 -0.94 -25.62
N ARG A 64 3.62 -1.94 -24.76
CA ARG A 64 2.35 -2.15 -24.08
C ARG A 64 2.32 -1.78 -22.59
N ALA A 65 3.48 -1.66 -21.96
CA ALA A 65 3.59 -1.49 -20.53
C ALA A 65 4.55 -0.38 -20.14
N ILE A 66 4.43 0.04 -18.89
CA ILE A 66 5.34 0.97 -18.22
C ILE A 66 5.52 0.54 -16.76
N VAL A 67 6.63 0.90 -16.15
CA VAL A 67 6.85 0.83 -14.70
C VAL A 67 7.06 2.25 -14.22
N LEU A 68 6.03 2.86 -13.68
CA LEU A 68 6.03 4.28 -13.32
C LEU A 68 5.69 4.45 -11.84
N PRO A 69 6.68 4.45 -10.94
CA PRO A 69 6.49 4.83 -9.54
C PRO A 69 6.31 6.35 -9.41
N PRO A 70 5.70 6.84 -8.30
CA PRO A 70 5.56 8.27 -8.06
C PRO A 70 6.91 8.98 -7.90
N ASN A 71 6.94 10.26 -8.25
CA ASN A 71 8.13 11.09 -8.10
C ASN A 71 8.23 11.69 -6.70
N ILE A 72 9.44 11.74 -6.13
CA ILE A 72 9.72 12.50 -4.90
C ILE A 72 9.74 14.00 -5.26
N SER A 73 8.75 14.74 -4.75
CA SER A 73 8.70 16.21 -4.87
C SER A 73 9.48 16.89 -3.75
N LEU A 74 9.53 16.27 -2.57
CA LEU A 74 10.27 16.78 -1.42
C LEU A 74 10.72 15.60 -0.55
N ASP A 75 11.98 15.64 -0.10
CA ASP A 75 12.55 14.75 0.91
C ASP A 75 12.97 15.56 2.13
N LYS A 76 12.43 15.21 3.29
CA LYS A 76 12.77 15.84 4.58
C LYS A 76 13.33 14.81 5.54
N PRO A 77 14.65 14.60 5.57
CA PRO A 77 15.28 13.78 6.58
C PRO A 77 15.30 14.49 7.93
N SER A 78 15.06 13.75 9.00
CA SER A 78 15.24 14.17 10.40
C SER A 78 16.54 13.64 10.99
N THR A 79 16.98 14.23 12.10
CA THR A 79 18.22 13.84 12.81
C THR A 79 18.19 12.44 13.41
N ASP A 80 16.99 11.90 13.67
CA ASP A 80 16.75 10.53 14.15
C ASP A 80 16.72 9.48 13.04
N GLY A 81 16.92 9.90 11.76
CA GLY A 81 16.87 9.03 10.59
C GLY A 81 15.47 8.82 10.01
N THR A 82 14.44 9.49 10.56
CA THR A 82 13.11 9.54 9.95
C THR A 82 13.18 10.29 8.62
N HIS A 83 12.53 9.76 7.59
CA HIS A 83 12.35 10.42 6.30
C HIS A 83 10.87 10.66 6.02
N LYS A 84 10.53 11.90 5.71
CA LYS A 84 9.20 12.26 5.23
C LYS A 84 9.31 12.68 3.76
N TRP A 85 8.63 11.94 2.89
CA TRP A 85 8.56 12.27 1.47
C TRP A 85 7.21 12.85 1.12
N LEU A 86 7.23 13.90 0.30
CA LEU A 86 6.09 14.34 -0.47
C LEU A 86 6.21 13.71 -1.87
N LEU A 87 5.23 12.91 -2.24
CA LEU A 87 5.20 12.19 -3.50
C LEU A 87 4.13 12.79 -4.42
N GLY A 88 4.55 13.24 -5.61
CA GLY A 88 3.64 13.74 -6.64
C GLY A 88 2.87 12.58 -7.28
N MET A 89 1.53 12.69 -7.30
CA MET A 89 0.65 11.69 -7.89
C MET A 89 0.21 12.11 -9.30
N ASP A 90 -0.06 13.39 -9.47
CA ASP A 90 -0.42 14.02 -10.73
C ASP A 90 -0.01 15.51 -10.68
N GLN A 91 -0.51 16.34 -11.63
CA GLN A 91 -0.12 17.75 -11.71
C GLN A 91 -0.54 18.60 -10.50
N SER A 92 -1.58 18.16 -9.76
CA SER A 92 -2.18 18.93 -8.67
C SER A 92 -2.20 18.21 -7.33
N ASN A 93 -1.98 16.90 -7.31
CA ASN A 93 -2.10 16.06 -6.13
C ASN A 93 -0.76 15.51 -5.66
N ALA A 94 -0.54 15.59 -4.36
CA ALA A 94 0.59 14.95 -3.70
C ALA A 94 0.14 14.29 -2.41
N ILE A 95 0.89 13.26 -2.00
CA ILE A 95 0.65 12.53 -0.76
C ILE A 95 1.93 12.44 0.06
N GLU A 96 1.77 12.16 1.34
CA GLU A 96 2.91 11.95 2.24
C GLU A 96 3.16 10.47 2.47
N ALA A 97 4.44 10.10 2.52
CA ALA A 97 4.91 8.81 3.03
C ALA A 97 6.01 9.07 4.06
N VAL A 98 6.02 8.31 5.15
CA VAL A 98 6.97 8.52 6.25
C VAL A 98 7.66 7.22 6.61
N PHE A 99 8.99 7.21 6.56
CA PHE A 99 9.82 6.12 7.06
C PHE A 99 10.34 6.43 8.45
N ILE A 100 10.11 5.52 9.39
CA ILE A 100 10.51 5.65 10.80
C ILE A 100 11.44 4.49 11.13
N PRO A 101 12.75 4.75 11.36
CA PRO A 101 13.69 3.73 11.82
C PRO A 101 13.51 3.46 13.32
N ASP A 102 13.63 2.21 13.72
CA ASP A 102 13.64 1.79 15.13
C ASP A 102 14.53 0.55 15.29
N LYS A 103 15.60 0.63 16.11
CA LYS A 103 16.47 -0.47 16.59
C LYS A 103 16.50 -1.74 15.74
N GLY A 104 16.91 -1.62 14.46
CA GLY A 104 16.98 -2.75 13.51
C GLY A 104 15.66 -3.05 12.78
N ARG A 105 14.64 -2.22 12.96
CA ARG A 105 13.39 -2.20 12.19
C ARG A 105 13.28 -0.91 11.42
N GLY A 106 12.44 -0.90 10.39
CA GLY A 106 12.06 0.31 9.68
C GLY A 106 10.62 0.19 9.24
N THR A 107 9.78 1.10 9.69
CA THR A 107 8.35 1.13 9.38
C THR A 107 8.07 2.23 8.38
N LEU A 108 7.43 1.90 7.28
CA LEU A 108 6.94 2.86 6.31
C LEU A 108 5.44 3.06 6.49
N CYS A 109 5.05 4.30 6.77
CA CYS A 109 3.67 4.75 6.74
C CYS A 109 3.32 5.19 5.31
N VAL A 110 2.26 4.59 4.73
CA VAL A 110 1.81 4.85 3.36
C VAL A 110 0.38 5.34 3.33
N SER A 111 0.07 6.16 2.32
CA SER A 111 -1.24 6.74 2.06
C SER A 111 -2.06 5.85 1.12
N SER A 112 -3.38 5.90 1.25
CA SER A 112 -4.34 5.16 0.43
C SER A 112 -5.26 6.05 -0.42
N GLN A 113 -5.36 7.33 -0.09
CA GLN A 113 -6.20 8.31 -0.78
C GLN A 113 -5.49 9.67 -0.84
N VAL A 114 -5.93 10.53 -1.74
CA VAL A 114 -5.66 11.96 -1.69
C VAL A 114 -6.78 12.61 -0.88
N GLY A 115 -6.46 13.04 0.35
CA GLY A 115 -7.46 13.50 1.31
C GLY A 115 -8.24 12.35 1.96
N CYS A 116 -9.33 12.67 2.69
CA CYS A 116 -10.18 11.69 3.35
C CYS A 116 -11.59 12.22 3.54
N ALA A 117 -12.62 11.36 3.37
CA ALA A 117 -14.03 11.73 3.51
C ALA A 117 -14.58 11.55 4.93
N LEU A 118 -13.85 10.94 5.86
CA LEU A 118 -14.41 10.53 7.16
C LEU A 118 -14.52 11.65 8.18
N ASN A 119 -13.92 12.82 7.94
CA ASN A 119 -14.00 14.01 8.80
C ASN A 119 -13.65 13.74 10.29
N CYS A 120 -12.68 12.86 10.57
CA CYS A 120 -12.22 12.65 11.94
C CYS A 120 -11.58 13.92 12.50
N HIS A 121 -12.06 14.42 13.65
CA HIS A 121 -11.69 15.73 14.18
C HIS A 121 -10.23 15.84 14.62
N PHE A 122 -9.59 14.73 14.95
CA PHE A 122 -8.17 14.68 15.31
C PHE A 122 -7.22 14.63 14.09
N CYS A 123 -7.75 14.42 12.87
CA CYS A 123 -6.96 14.08 11.70
C CYS A 123 -6.74 15.28 10.77
N SER A 124 -5.48 15.66 10.56
CA SER A 124 -5.12 16.76 9.64
C SER A 124 -5.53 16.47 8.19
N THR A 125 -5.49 15.20 7.74
CA THR A 125 -5.91 14.83 6.38
C THR A 125 -7.41 15.09 6.15
N ALA A 126 -8.23 14.95 7.19
CA ALA A 126 -9.67 15.20 7.09
C ALA A 126 -9.99 16.65 6.71
N THR A 127 -9.17 17.62 7.14
CA THR A 127 -9.37 19.04 6.80
C THR A 127 -9.16 19.36 5.31
N GLN A 128 -8.50 18.46 4.57
CA GLN A 128 -8.26 18.62 3.13
C GLN A 128 -9.46 18.17 2.28
N GLY A 129 -10.41 17.46 2.90
CA GLY A 129 -11.50 16.79 2.18
C GLY A 129 -11.00 15.60 1.34
N PHE A 130 -11.92 14.93 0.66
CA PHE A 130 -11.62 13.80 -0.22
C PHE A 130 -11.50 14.28 -1.66
N ASN A 131 -10.41 13.91 -2.32
CA ASN A 131 -10.22 14.15 -3.76
C ASN A 131 -10.45 12.85 -4.55
N ARG A 132 -9.57 11.84 -4.35
CA ARG A 132 -9.69 10.55 -5.05
C ARG A 132 -8.99 9.41 -4.30
N ASN A 133 -9.32 8.21 -4.69
CA ASN A 133 -8.56 7.02 -4.32
C ASN A 133 -7.20 7.00 -5.05
N LEU A 134 -6.18 6.47 -4.38
CA LEU A 134 -4.93 6.10 -5.03
C LEU A 134 -5.11 4.78 -5.79
N SER A 135 -4.44 4.65 -6.95
CA SER A 135 -4.35 3.37 -7.64
C SER A 135 -3.43 2.39 -6.88
N THR A 136 -3.45 1.13 -7.26
CA THR A 136 -2.51 0.15 -6.73
C THR A 136 -1.06 0.58 -6.96
N ALA A 137 -0.74 1.08 -8.18
CA ALA A 137 0.59 1.60 -8.52
C ALA A 137 1.02 2.76 -7.63
N GLU A 138 0.12 3.68 -7.32
CA GLU A 138 0.40 4.81 -6.44
C GLU A 138 0.62 4.37 -4.99
N ILE A 139 -0.10 3.34 -4.52
CA ILE A 139 0.08 2.80 -3.17
C ILE A 139 1.39 2.02 -3.07
N ILE A 140 1.61 1.03 -3.95
CA ILE A 140 2.83 0.20 -3.91
C ILE A 140 4.07 0.98 -4.33
N GLY A 141 3.89 2.01 -5.15
CA GLY A 141 4.94 2.91 -5.57
C GLY A 141 5.58 3.66 -4.42
N GLN A 142 4.83 4.00 -3.34
CA GLN A 142 5.40 4.57 -2.12
C GLN A 142 6.40 3.62 -1.48
N VAL A 143 6.05 2.33 -1.40
CA VAL A 143 6.94 1.29 -0.88
C VAL A 143 8.16 1.12 -1.77
N TRP A 144 7.96 1.14 -3.10
CA TRP A 144 9.04 1.02 -4.08
C TRP A 144 10.05 2.17 -3.99
N VAL A 145 9.55 3.41 -3.92
CA VAL A 145 10.37 4.63 -3.78
C VAL A 145 11.18 4.59 -2.48
N ALA A 146 10.53 4.29 -1.37
CA ALA A 146 11.20 4.20 -0.07
C ALA A 146 12.25 3.08 -0.06
N ALA A 147 11.93 1.90 -0.58
CA ALA A 147 12.84 0.77 -0.64
C ALA A 147 14.09 1.09 -1.47
N LYS A 148 13.91 1.72 -2.65
CA LYS A 148 15.01 2.16 -3.51
C LYS A 148 15.87 3.22 -2.81
N HIS A 149 15.25 4.25 -2.23
CA HIS A 149 15.95 5.34 -1.54
C HIS A 149 16.79 4.83 -0.36
N LEU A 150 16.26 3.89 0.42
CA LEU A 150 16.94 3.29 1.56
C LEU A 150 18.01 2.24 1.17
N GLY A 151 18.12 1.90 -0.12
CA GLY A 151 18.99 0.81 -0.58
C GLY A 151 18.56 -0.55 -0.06
N ASN A 152 17.26 -0.78 0.03
CA ASN A 152 16.68 -2.03 0.55
C ASN A 152 16.91 -3.17 -0.46
N VAL A 153 17.62 -4.21 -0.04
CA VAL A 153 17.88 -5.39 -0.88
C VAL A 153 17.17 -6.60 -0.26
N PRO A 154 16.22 -7.24 -0.97
CA PRO A 154 15.54 -8.43 -0.47
C PRO A 154 16.54 -9.52 -0.07
N HIS A 155 16.24 -10.24 1.00
CA HIS A 155 17.04 -11.35 1.56
C HIS A 155 18.47 -10.99 2.04
N ARG A 156 18.84 -9.70 2.04
CA ARG A 156 20.11 -9.20 2.59
C ARG A 156 19.84 -8.21 3.72
N GLN A 157 20.25 -6.97 3.54
CA GLN A 157 20.06 -5.92 4.54
C GLN A 157 18.72 -5.19 4.27
N ARG A 158 17.67 -5.52 5.03
CA ARG A 158 16.38 -4.84 4.94
C ARG A 158 16.32 -3.71 5.94
N LYS A 159 16.33 -2.48 5.47
CA LYS A 159 16.01 -1.32 6.30
C LYS A 159 14.50 -1.18 6.47
N LEU A 160 13.73 -1.35 5.40
CA LEU A 160 12.27 -1.37 5.41
C LEU A 160 11.79 -2.77 5.78
N THR A 161 11.22 -2.92 6.97
CA THR A 161 10.77 -4.20 7.51
C THR A 161 9.28 -4.30 7.73
N ASN A 162 8.59 -3.16 7.83
CA ASN A 162 7.16 -3.06 8.10
C ASN A 162 6.54 -1.99 7.20
N VAL A 163 5.29 -2.21 6.81
CA VAL A 163 4.45 -1.20 6.13
C VAL A 163 3.15 -1.06 6.89
N VAL A 164 2.74 0.18 7.17
CA VAL A 164 1.49 0.50 7.84
C VAL A 164 0.66 1.45 6.96
N MET A 165 -0.61 1.12 6.74
CA MET A 165 -1.57 1.94 6.01
C MET A 165 -2.18 2.96 6.97
N MET A 166 -1.36 3.93 7.43
CA MET A 166 -1.69 4.93 8.45
C MET A 166 -1.42 6.36 7.97
N GLY A 167 -1.21 6.53 6.66
CA GLY A 167 -1.03 7.83 6.02
C GLY A 167 -2.36 8.50 5.70
N MET A 168 -2.42 9.17 4.55
CA MET A 168 -3.62 9.87 4.11
C MET A 168 -4.69 8.90 3.62
N GLY A 169 -5.96 9.12 4.07
CA GLY A 169 -7.13 8.37 3.62
C GLY A 169 -7.57 7.23 4.53
N GLU A 170 -8.79 6.73 4.29
CA GLU A 170 -9.31 5.49 4.89
C GLU A 170 -9.04 4.32 3.93
N PRO A 171 -8.14 3.38 4.28
CA PRO A 171 -7.77 2.29 3.38
C PRO A 171 -8.95 1.41 2.95
N LEU A 172 -9.91 1.18 3.84
CA LEU A 172 -11.07 0.35 3.53
C LEU A 172 -12.08 1.01 2.59
N MET A 173 -11.99 2.33 2.35
CA MET A 173 -12.75 3.02 1.30
C MET A 173 -12.08 2.89 -0.08
N ASN A 174 -10.83 2.45 -0.13
CA ASN A 174 -10.10 2.13 -1.36
C ASN A 174 -9.75 0.63 -1.42
N PHE A 175 -10.69 -0.21 -1.07
CA PHE A 175 -10.51 -1.61 -0.72
C PHE A 175 -9.71 -2.41 -1.75
N ASP A 176 -10.15 -2.42 -3.01
CA ASP A 176 -9.58 -3.33 -4.01
C ASP A 176 -8.13 -2.95 -4.37
N ASN A 177 -7.81 -1.65 -4.48
CA ASN A 177 -6.45 -1.19 -4.70
C ASN A 177 -5.54 -1.47 -3.50
N VAL A 178 -6.06 -1.26 -2.28
CA VAL A 178 -5.32 -1.52 -1.04
C VAL A 178 -5.03 -3.01 -0.88
N VAL A 179 -6.02 -3.88 -1.07
CA VAL A 179 -5.83 -5.34 -0.98
C VAL A 179 -4.81 -5.82 -2.01
N ARG A 180 -4.89 -5.32 -3.25
CA ARG A 180 -3.92 -5.66 -4.30
C ARG A 180 -2.50 -5.16 -3.96
N ALA A 181 -2.35 -3.95 -3.46
CA ALA A 181 -1.06 -3.43 -3.02
C ALA A 181 -0.47 -4.26 -1.85
N MET A 182 -1.30 -4.63 -0.86
CA MET A 182 -0.88 -5.51 0.24
C MET A 182 -0.48 -6.91 -0.25
N SER A 183 -1.14 -7.46 -1.29
CA SER A 183 -0.73 -8.73 -1.87
C SER A 183 0.66 -8.65 -2.47
N ILE A 184 1.00 -7.56 -3.18
CA ILE A 184 2.34 -7.31 -3.73
C ILE A 184 3.39 -7.12 -2.60
N MET A 185 3.03 -6.42 -1.52
CA MET A 185 3.93 -6.27 -0.36
C MET A 185 4.34 -7.62 0.25
N ARG A 186 3.44 -8.59 0.23
CA ARG A 186 3.61 -9.92 0.83
C ARG A 186 4.18 -10.95 -0.13
N ASP A 187 4.05 -10.75 -1.42
CA ASP A 187 4.50 -11.67 -2.46
C ASP A 187 6.03 -11.84 -2.45
N ASP A 188 6.50 -13.09 -2.57
CA ASP A 188 7.94 -13.40 -2.56
C ASP A 188 8.69 -12.83 -3.78
N ASN A 189 8.01 -12.62 -4.91
CA ASN A 189 8.54 -11.91 -6.07
C ASN A 189 8.36 -10.38 -5.96
N GLY A 190 7.54 -9.93 -4.99
CA GLY A 190 7.34 -8.55 -4.60
C GLY A 190 8.31 -8.14 -3.49
N PHE A 191 7.79 -7.59 -2.38
CA PHE A 191 8.64 -7.18 -1.26
C PHE A 191 8.88 -8.31 -0.23
N GLY A 192 8.15 -9.42 -0.27
CA GLY A 192 8.32 -10.58 0.61
C GLY A 192 8.15 -10.25 2.09
N LEU A 193 7.24 -9.34 2.43
CA LEU A 193 6.93 -9.01 3.83
C LEU A 193 6.01 -10.08 4.41
N ALA A 194 6.31 -10.54 5.62
CA ALA A 194 5.41 -11.45 6.33
C ALA A 194 4.08 -10.74 6.68
N ASN A 195 2.98 -11.49 6.76
CA ASN A 195 1.64 -10.96 7.02
C ASN A 195 1.59 -9.97 8.19
N LYS A 196 2.22 -10.33 9.33
CA LYS A 196 2.32 -9.50 10.53
C LYS A 196 3.19 -8.24 10.39
N ARG A 197 3.84 -8.05 9.24
CA ARG A 197 4.66 -6.87 8.91
C ARG A 197 3.93 -5.88 8.04
N VAL A 198 2.74 -6.21 7.61
CA VAL A 198 1.82 -5.32 6.91
C VAL A 198 0.62 -5.09 7.83
N THR A 199 0.34 -3.83 8.14
CA THR A 199 -0.78 -3.44 9.01
C THR A 199 -1.72 -2.52 8.23
N LEU A 200 -3.00 -2.87 8.21
CA LEU A 200 -4.05 -1.98 7.73
C LEU A 200 -4.67 -1.28 8.93
N SER A 201 -4.71 0.05 8.93
CA SER A 201 -5.42 0.85 9.92
C SER A 201 -6.77 1.31 9.36
N THR A 202 -7.78 1.39 10.21
CA THR A 202 -9.13 1.82 9.82
C THR A 202 -9.81 2.58 10.95
N ALA A 203 -10.64 3.56 10.57
CA ALA A 203 -11.55 4.22 11.49
C ALA A 203 -12.75 3.33 11.93
N GLY A 204 -12.90 2.13 11.33
CA GLY A 204 -13.91 1.16 11.72
C GLY A 204 -15.05 0.98 10.73
N LEU A 205 -14.73 0.80 9.45
CA LEU A 205 -15.71 0.48 8.39
C LEU A 205 -16.11 -1.00 8.51
N VAL A 206 -17.07 -1.32 9.42
CA VAL A 206 -17.41 -2.68 9.85
C VAL A 206 -17.64 -3.65 8.70
N PRO A 207 -18.47 -3.40 7.67
CA PRO A 207 -18.67 -4.36 6.60
C PRO A 207 -17.38 -4.64 5.80
N MET A 208 -16.49 -3.67 5.75
CA MET A 208 -15.23 -3.81 5.02
C MET A 208 -14.15 -4.50 5.85
N ILE A 209 -14.18 -4.41 7.17
CA ILE A 209 -13.37 -5.25 8.08
C ILE A 209 -13.77 -6.72 7.89
N ASP A 210 -15.07 -7.02 7.86
CA ASP A 210 -15.57 -8.37 7.65
C ASP A 210 -15.12 -8.90 6.26
N ARG A 211 -15.27 -8.10 5.19
CA ARG A 211 -14.76 -8.44 3.84
C ARG A 211 -13.25 -8.66 3.83
N LEU A 212 -12.47 -7.81 4.53
CA LEU A 212 -11.02 -7.95 4.63
C LEU A 212 -10.64 -9.29 5.25
N SER A 213 -11.37 -9.76 6.26
CA SER A 213 -11.14 -11.05 6.91
C SER A 213 -11.24 -12.25 5.96
N GLU A 214 -11.90 -12.10 4.81
CA GLU A 214 -12.07 -13.15 3.81
C GLU A 214 -10.89 -13.23 2.83
N VAL A 215 -10.27 -12.09 2.52
CA VAL A 215 -9.28 -11.98 1.43
C VAL A 215 -7.86 -11.69 1.90
N SER A 216 -7.65 -11.28 3.15
CA SER A 216 -6.32 -10.92 3.67
C SER A 216 -6.15 -11.34 5.12
N ASP A 217 -4.91 -11.59 5.53
CA ASP A 217 -4.50 -11.99 6.88
C ASP A 217 -3.38 -11.08 7.43
N VAL A 218 -3.42 -9.79 7.07
CA VAL A 218 -2.54 -8.76 7.60
C VAL A 218 -2.92 -8.38 9.04
N SER A 219 -2.06 -7.68 9.75
CA SER A 219 -2.41 -7.09 11.04
C SER A 219 -3.43 -5.98 10.86
N LEU A 220 -4.38 -5.87 11.79
CA LEU A 220 -5.40 -4.82 11.80
C LEU A 220 -5.08 -3.81 12.90
N ALA A 221 -5.17 -2.52 12.61
CA ALA A 221 -5.20 -1.45 13.58
C ALA A 221 -6.54 -0.73 13.49
N VAL A 222 -7.09 -0.35 14.63
CA VAL A 222 -8.40 0.32 14.72
C VAL A 222 -8.26 1.61 15.50
N SER A 223 -8.59 2.70 14.86
CA SER A 223 -8.66 4.03 15.48
C SER A 223 -9.88 4.11 16.39
N LEU A 224 -9.72 3.69 17.66
CA LEU A 224 -10.78 3.69 18.65
C LEU A 224 -10.96 5.08 19.27
N HIS A 225 -9.89 5.65 19.82
CA HIS A 225 -9.72 7.02 20.33
C HIS A 225 -10.65 7.46 21.46
N ALA A 226 -11.63 6.65 21.87
CA ALA A 226 -12.58 7.00 22.92
C ALA A 226 -13.10 5.76 23.64
N PRO A 227 -13.44 5.88 24.95
CA PRO A 227 -13.97 4.77 25.75
C PRO A 227 -15.48 4.56 25.60
N ASN A 228 -16.20 5.50 24.98
CA ASN A 228 -17.65 5.46 24.82
C ASN A 228 -18.07 6.07 23.47
N ASP A 229 -19.31 5.78 23.07
CA ASP A 229 -19.84 6.21 21.78
C ASP A 229 -20.07 7.71 21.68
N GLU A 230 -20.36 8.40 22.79
CA GLU A 230 -20.57 9.85 22.79
C GLU A 230 -19.29 10.56 22.34
N LEU A 231 -18.19 10.33 23.03
CA LEU A 231 -16.89 10.93 22.70
C LEU A 231 -16.35 10.43 21.34
N ARG A 232 -16.52 9.12 21.05
CA ARG A 232 -16.08 8.58 19.77
C ARG A 232 -16.83 9.18 18.59
N THR A 233 -18.11 9.45 18.74
CA THR A 233 -18.92 10.09 17.70
C THR A 233 -18.44 11.51 17.40
N GLU A 234 -17.95 12.22 18.40
CA GLU A 234 -17.34 13.53 18.22
C GLU A 234 -15.99 13.42 17.48
N LEU A 235 -15.11 12.53 17.93
CA LEU A 235 -13.76 12.38 17.38
C LEU A 235 -13.74 11.67 16.02
N VAL A 236 -14.56 10.63 15.88
CA VAL A 236 -14.67 9.76 14.70
C VAL A 236 -16.13 9.68 14.28
N PRO A 237 -16.64 10.59 13.41
CA PRO A 237 -18.05 10.67 13.05
C PRO A 237 -18.64 9.39 12.43
N LEU A 238 -17.79 8.50 11.89
CA LEU A 238 -18.17 7.17 11.40
C LEU A 238 -18.84 6.32 12.48
N ASN A 239 -18.57 6.60 13.78
CA ASN A 239 -19.18 5.92 14.93
C ASN A 239 -20.71 6.01 14.96
N LYS A 240 -21.32 7.07 14.40
CA LYS A 240 -22.77 7.17 14.24
C LYS A 240 -23.36 6.01 13.45
N LYS A 241 -22.59 5.48 12.51
CA LYS A 241 -23.02 4.37 11.65
C LYS A 241 -22.61 3.02 12.21
N TYR A 242 -21.46 2.95 12.86
CA TYR A 242 -20.88 1.73 13.42
C TYR A 242 -20.40 2.02 14.85
N PRO A 243 -21.30 1.84 15.87
CA PRO A 243 -20.97 2.04 17.27
C PRO A 243 -19.84 1.11 17.75
N ILE A 244 -19.25 1.43 18.89
CA ILE A 244 -18.10 0.68 19.46
C ILE A 244 -18.41 -0.82 19.58
N GLU A 245 -19.62 -1.18 20.06
CA GLU A 245 -19.99 -2.59 20.23
C GLU A 245 -19.93 -3.35 18.90
N GLU A 246 -20.58 -2.83 17.84
CA GLU A 246 -20.57 -3.43 16.51
C GLU A 246 -19.16 -3.52 15.92
N LEU A 247 -18.35 -2.48 16.12
CA LEU A 247 -16.94 -2.44 15.70
C LEU A 247 -16.11 -3.52 16.41
N LEU A 248 -16.26 -3.66 17.72
CA LEU A 248 -15.54 -4.67 18.50
C LEU A 248 -15.97 -6.09 18.12
N GLU A 249 -17.25 -6.33 17.88
CA GLU A 249 -17.72 -7.62 17.36
C GLU A 249 -17.07 -7.97 16.01
N SER A 250 -16.98 -6.99 15.10
CA SER A 250 -16.28 -7.21 13.82
C SER A 250 -14.79 -7.51 14.03
N CYS A 251 -14.13 -6.82 14.96
CA CYS A 251 -12.75 -7.12 15.35
C CYS A 251 -12.61 -8.55 15.89
N VAL A 252 -13.56 -9.01 16.71
CA VAL A 252 -13.57 -10.40 17.21
C VAL A 252 -13.73 -11.39 16.06
N ARG A 253 -14.66 -11.14 15.11
CA ARG A 253 -14.83 -11.98 13.92
C ARG A 253 -13.54 -12.03 13.09
N TYR A 254 -12.86 -10.89 12.91
CA TYR A 254 -11.57 -10.82 12.22
C TYR A 254 -10.51 -11.67 12.93
N ALA A 255 -10.35 -11.53 14.25
CA ALA A 255 -9.37 -12.27 15.05
C ALA A 255 -9.61 -13.78 15.02
N LEU A 256 -10.87 -14.23 15.10
CA LEU A 256 -11.25 -15.65 15.05
C LEU A 256 -10.91 -16.28 13.69
N ARG A 257 -11.13 -15.56 12.59
CA ARG A 257 -10.76 -16.05 11.25
C ARG A 257 -9.25 -16.03 11.01
N LYS A 258 -8.51 -15.18 11.71
CA LYS A 258 -7.07 -14.91 11.52
C LYS A 258 -6.28 -15.04 12.82
N PRO A 259 -6.21 -16.23 13.44
CA PRO A 259 -5.68 -16.41 14.79
C PRO A 259 -4.18 -16.11 14.94
N ARG A 260 -3.46 -15.86 13.83
CA ARG A 260 -2.03 -15.50 13.84
C ARG A 260 -1.78 -14.01 13.58
N THR A 261 -2.84 -13.22 13.44
CA THR A 261 -2.77 -11.76 13.27
C THR A 261 -2.99 -11.06 14.61
N SER A 262 -2.52 -9.83 14.72
CA SER A 262 -2.80 -8.97 15.88
C SER A 262 -3.81 -7.90 15.50
N ILE A 263 -4.62 -7.49 16.46
CA ILE A 263 -5.42 -6.27 16.38
C ILE A 263 -4.83 -5.28 17.36
N THR A 264 -4.53 -4.09 16.89
CA THR A 264 -4.06 -2.97 17.71
C THR A 264 -5.18 -1.94 17.79
N PHE A 265 -5.49 -1.45 18.98
CA PHE A 265 -6.38 -0.33 19.18
C PHE A 265 -5.56 0.92 19.45
N GLU A 266 -5.79 1.96 18.66
CA GLU A 266 -5.20 3.28 18.83
C GLU A 266 -6.13 4.11 19.72
N TYR A 267 -5.54 4.70 20.79
CA TYR A 267 -6.31 5.41 21.82
C TYR A 267 -5.63 6.74 22.17
#